data_438ca9b68fb8b26333163a0ee2dc4ada
#
_entry.id   438ca9b68fb8b26333163a0ee2dc4ada
#
_cell.length_a   1.000
_cell.length_b   1.000
_cell.length_c   1.000
_cell.angle_alpha   90.00
_cell.angle_beta   90.00
_cell.angle_gamma   90.00
#
_symmetry.space_group_name_H-M   'P 1'
#
loop_
_entity.id
_entity.type
_entity.pdbx_description
1 polymer ?
#
loop_
_entity_poly.entity_id
_entity_poly.type
_entity_poly.pdbx_seq_one_letter_code
_entity_poly.pdbx_strand_id
1 'polypeptide(L)' 'MRKVNFKSLQKMETSRLKNLLKESHEMLELGKNSSNPGDTSYLEEWIQVAEMELKKRE' A
#
# COMPACT_ATOMS: atom_id res chain seq x y z
N MET A 1 -5.69 -17.63 0.94
CA MET A 1 -5.31 -16.58 0.01
C MET A 1 -5.92 -15.25 0.43
N ARG A 2 -5.12 -14.27 0.63
CA ARG A 2 -5.61 -12.97 1.09
C ARG A 2 -5.86 -12.03 -0.07
N LYS A 3 -7.06 -11.51 -0.11
CA LYS A 3 -7.38 -10.45 -1.06
C LYS A 3 -7.32 -9.11 -0.35
N VAL A 4 -6.64 -8.17 -0.96
CA VAL A 4 -6.62 -6.82 -0.43
C VAL A 4 -8.01 -6.22 -0.58
N ASN A 5 -8.52 -5.68 0.53
CA ASN A 5 -9.86 -5.10 0.52
C ASN A 5 -9.77 -3.63 0.11
N PHE A 6 -9.90 -3.39 -1.18
CA PHE A 6 -9.82 -2.04 -1.72
C PHE A 6 -11.00 -1.17 -1.33
N LYS A 7 -12.10 -1.77 -0.92
CA LYS A 7 -13.26 -1.01 -0.48
C LYS A 7 -12.98 -0.24 0.80
N SER A 8 -12.23 -0.86 1.72
CA SER A 8 -11.82 -0.19 2.94
C SER A 8 -10.97 1.03 2.63
N LEU A 9 -10.13 0.91 1.62
CA LEU A 9 -9.24 1.97 1.20
C LEU A 9 -10.02 3.20 0.74
N GLN A 10 -11.11 2.99 0.02
CA GLN A 10 -11.94 4.08 -0.46
C GLN A 10 -12.62 4.86 0.67
N LYS A 11 -12.84 4.21 1.80
CA LYS A 11 -13.48 4.83 2.95
C LYS A 11 -12.50 5.52 3.89
N MET A 12 -11.23 5.34 3.67
CA MET A 12 -10.21 5.94 4.52
C MET A 12 -10.11 7.44 4.30
N GLU A 13 -9.77 8.16 5.38
CA GLU A 13 -9.47 9.56 5.28
C GLU A 13 -8.16 9.75 4.51
N THR A 14 -8.04 10.87 3.83
CA THR A 14 -6.88 11.13 2.99
C THR A 14 -5.59 11.11 3.79
N SER A 15 -5.58 11.75 4.97
CA SER A 15 -4.38 11.78 5.80
C SER A 15 -3.98 10.39 6.26
N ARG A 16 -4.94 9.56 6.62
CA ARG A 16 -4.67 8.19 7.03
C ARG A 16 -4.13 7.38 5.86
N LEU A 17 -4.74 7.57 4.70
CA LEU A 17 -4.30 6.87 3.50
C LEU A 17 -2.86 7.23 3.15
N LYS A 18 -2.50 8.50 3.27
CA LYS A 18 -1.13 8.94 3.02
C LYS A 18 -0.15 8.30 3.99
N ASN A 19 -0.52 8.24 5.27
CA ASN A 19 0.34 7.62 6.28
C ASN A 19 0.55 6.14 6.01
N LEU A 20 -0.52 5.44 5.67
CA LEU A 20 -0.44 4.02 5.36
C LEU A 20 0.42 3.78 4.12
N LEU A 21 0.28 4.66 3.14
CA LEU A 21 1.05 4.54 1.92
C LEU A 21 2.53 4.72 2.21
N LYS A 22 2.87 5.69 3.04
CA LYS A 22 4.25 5.91 3.45
C LYS A 22 4.82 4.70 4.17
N GLU A 23 4.06 4.14 5.10
CA GLU A 23 4.47 2.96 5.83
C GLU A 23 4.67 1.78 4.89
N SER A 24 3.77 1.63 3.91
CA SER A 24 3.87 0.55 2.94
C SER A 24 5.14 0.67 2.11
N HIS A 25 5.51 1.88 1.71
CA HIS A 25 6.74 2.11 0.98
C HIS A 25 7.97 1.71 1.82
N GLU A 26 7.96 2.07 3.10
CA GLU A 26 9.04 1.71 4.00
C GLU A 26 9.15 0.19 4.16
N MET A 27 8.02 -0.46 4.34
CA MET A 27 8.00 -1.93 4.47
C MET A 27 8.49 -2.61 3.21
N LEU A 28 8.12 -2.06 2.05
CA LEU A 28 8.56 -2.60 0.78
C LEU A 28 10.07 -2.50 0.63
N GLU A 29 10.62 -1.36 1.02
CA GLU A 29 12.06 -1.16 0.97
C GLU A 29 12.80 -2.13 1.88
N LEU A 30 12.29 -2.31 3.09
CA LEU A 30 12.88 -3.26 4.03
C LEU A 30 12.80 -4.68 3.49
N GLY A 31 11.70 -5.01 2.86
CA GLY A 31 11.53 -6.33 2.26
C GLY A 31 12.51 -6.59 1.14
N LYS A 32 12.77 -5.57 0.32
CA LYS A 32 13.72 -5.71 -0.78
C LYS A 32 15.15 -5.90 -0.29
N ASN A 33 15.48 -5.32 0.85
CA ASN A 33 16.81 -5.45 1.42
C ASN A 33 16.97 -6.72 2.23
N SER A 34 15.88 -7.43 2.45
CA SER A 34 15.91 -8.69 3.17
C SER A 34 16.41 -9.81 2.28
N SER A 35 17.04 -10.79 2.90
CA SER A 35 17.51 -11.96 2.16
C SER A 35 16.38 -12.84 1.67
N ASN A 36 15.19 -12.62 2.18
CA ASN A 36 14.03 -13.40 1.78
C ASN A 36 12.89 -12.45 1.39
N PRO A 37 12.93 -11.91 0.17
CA PRO A 37 11.96 -10.90 -0.26
C PRO A 37 10.60 -11.49 -0.64
N GLY A 38 10.08 -12.37 0.18
CA GLY A 38 8.92 -13.17 -0.15
C GLY A 38 7.72 -12.42 -0.70
N ASP A 39 6.92 -11.82 0.11
CA ASP A 39 5.60 -11.36 -0.30
C ASP A 39 5.49 -9.85 -0.47
N THR A 40 6.38 -9.28 -1.27
CA THR A 40 6.29 -7.86 -1.56
C THR A 40 5.28 -7.53 -2.65
N SER A 41 4.84 -8.54 -3.39
CA SER A 41 3.94 -8.28 -4.52
C SER A 41 2.61 -7.69 -4.08
N TYR A 42 2.05 -8.14 -2.96
CA TYR A 42 0.79 -7.58 -2.49
C TYR A 42 0.96 -6.14 -2.00
N LEU A 43 2.12 -5.83 -1.45
CA LEU A 43 2.41 -4.46 -1.05
C LEU A 43 2.50 -3.54 -2.25
N GLU A 44 3.12 -3.99 -3.32
CA GLU A 44 3.20 -3.21 -4.55
C GLU A 44 1.82 -2.94 -5.12
N GLU A 45 0.97 -3.94 -5.13
CA GLU A 45 -0.40 -3.79 -5.59
C GLU A 45 -1.16 -2.79 -4.72
N TRP A 46 -1.01 -2.93 -3.42
CA TRP A 46 -1.67 -2.04 -2.46
C TRP A 46 -1.25 -0.60 -2.69
N ILE A 47 0.05 -0.39 -2.85
CA ILE A 47 0.60 0.94 -3.06
C ILE A 47 0.04 1.56 -4.34
N GLN A 48 -0.01 0.79 -5.42
CA GLN A 48 -0.55 1.30 -6.67
C GLN A 48 -1.99 1.74 -6.53
N VAL A 49 -2.81 0.93 -5.91
CA VAL A 49 -4.22 1.26 -5.74
C VAL A 49 -4.39 2.46 -4.83
N ALA A 50 -3.60 2.53 -3.76
CA ALA A 50 -3.67 3.65 -2.83
C ALA A 50 -3.27 4.96 -3.52
N GLU A 51 -2.24 4.90 -4.33
CA GLU A 51 -1.80 6.08 -5.07
C GLU A 51 -2.86 6.55 -6.05
N MET A 52 -3.49 5.62 -6.74
CA MET A 52 -4.58 5.94 -7.65
C MET A 52 -5.74 6.59 -6.93
N GLU A 53 -6.07 6.09 -5.74
CA GLU A 53 -7.14 6.65 -4.95
C GLU A 53 -6.83 8.08 -4.51
N LEU A 54 -5.60 8.32 -4.09
CA LEU A 54 -5.17 9.66 -3.72
C LEU A 54 -5.24 10.62 -4.90
N LYS A 55 -4.86 10.13 -6.05
CA LYS A 55 -4.90 10.94 -7.26
C LYS A 55 -6.32 11.36 -7.61
N LYS A 56 -7.27 10.46 -7.41
CA LYS A 56 -8.68 10.78 -7.63
C LYS A 56 -9.18 11.86 -6.70
N ARG A 57 -8.65 11.88 -5.48
CA ARG A 57 -9.10 12.84 -4.47
C ARG A 57 -8.50 14.23 -4.68
N GLU A 58 -7.43 14.29 -5.39
CA GLU A 58 -6.83 15.56 -5.74
C GLU A 58 -7.56 16.16 -6.93
#